data_1b6713e14d71b24d8ff8de40db0c0876
#
_entry.id   1b6713e14d71b24d8ff8de40db0c0876
#
_cell.length_a   1.000
_cell.length_b   1.000
_cell.length_c   1.000
_cell.angle_alpha   90.00
_cell.angle_beta   90.00
_cell.angle_gamma   90.00
#
_symmetry.space_group_name_H-M   'P 1'
#
loop_
_entity.id
_entity.type
_entity.pdbx_description
1 polymer ?
#
loop_
_entity_poly.entity_id
_entity_poly.type
_entity_poly.pdbx_seq_one_letter_code
_entity_poly.pdbx_strand_id
1 'polypeptide(L)'
;GSEMCIRDRYYVVQGRGARMAGDTLLPFTEGNVTLIPPSMHHHWNYSPSSADEKGHVHYRMVAFKHSFVLNCMETFPELRNRLAGMTFPTEALTFGTASSRLIRHALTKMDGLDELGRLCEMFRLLPILFTASDYTFVGKPMRIERDVRRMQQICAYVMAHYIHPISLDDIATEIGMNRSAFCSYFKRHKGMTFSQFVTRYRLDTACNLLCLL
;
A
#
# COMPACT_ATOMS: atom_id res chain seq x y z
N GLY A 1 -0.02 -6.84 -12.23
CA GLY A 1 1.09 -7.04 -11.35
C GLY A 1 0.64 -6.95 -9.90
N SER A 2 0.90 -7.97 -9.09
CA SER A 2 0.65 -7.86 -7.66
C SER A 2 1.70 -6.92 -7.07
N GLU A 3 1.32 -5.69 -6.79
CA GLU A 3 2.14 -4.81 -5.98
C GLU A 3 2.23 -5.40 -4.57
N MET A 4 3.45 -5.72 -4.19
CA MET A 4 3.75 -6.23 -2.85
C MET A 4 3.53 -5.09 -1.86
N CYS A 5 2.49 -5.21 -1.02
CA CYS A 5 2.06 -4.18 -0.07
C CYS A 5 3.23 -3.70 0.80
N ILE A 6 3.58 -2.44 0.67
CA ILE A 6 4.45 -1.75 1.63
C ILE A 6 3.60 -1.56 2.89
N ARG A 7 3.96 -2.24 3.96
CA ARG A 7 3.13 -2.47 5.18
C ARG A 7 2.72 -1.24 5.96
N ASP A 8 3.32 -0.10 5.70
CA ASP A 8 3.18 1.11 6.51
C ASP A 8 2.44 2.25 5.80
N ARG A 9 1.75 1.96 4.69
CA ARG A 9 1.10 2.99 3.88
C ARG A 9 -0.40 2.79 3.77
N TYR A 10 -1.11 3.90 3.72
CA TYR A 10 -2.49 3.98 3.27
C TYR A 10 -2.54 4.12 1.75
N TYR A 11 -3.53 3.51 1.13
CA TYR A 11 -3.78 3.64 -0.30
C TYR A 11 -5.18 4.20 -0.54
N VAL A 12 -5.25 5.25 -1.34
CA VAL A 12 -6.51 5.83 -1.82
C VAL A 12 -6.60 5.52 -3.29
N VAL A 13 -7.59 4.72 -3.69
CA VAL A 13 -7.73 4.22 -5.05
C VAL A 13 -9.08 4.60 -5.65
N GLN A 14 -9.06 5.05 -6.89
CA GLN A 14 -10.23 5.39 -7.70
C GLN A 14 -10.24 4.54 -8.98
N GLY A 15 -11.42 4.07 -9.40
CA GLY A 15 -11.60 3.29 -10.64
C GLY A 15 -12.88 2.48 -10.64
N ARG A 16 -12.95 1.48 -11.54
CA ARG A 16 -14.07 0.53 -11.65
C ARG A 16 -13.56 -0.90 -11.88
N GLY A 17 -14.21 -1.89 -11.27
CA GLY A 17 -13.87 -3.30 -11.40
C GLY A 17 -14.28 -4.12 -10.19
N ALA A 18 -13.51 -5.14 -9.85
CA ALA A 18 -13.61 -5.89 -8.62
C ALA A 18 -12.37 -5.65 -7.76
N ARG A 19 -12.55 -5.49 -6.46
CA ARG A 19 -11.46 -5.34 -5.51
C ARG A 19 -11.51 -6.42 -4.45
N MET A 20 -10.37 -6.93 -4.09
CA MET A 20 -10.18 -7.69 -2.87
C MET A 20 -9.50 -6.77 -1.85
N ALA A 21 -10.11 -6.63 -0.68
CA ALA A 21 -9.54 -5.90 0.45
C ALA A 21 -9.67 -6.78 1.70
N GLY A 22 -8.53 -7.24 2.23
CA GLY A 22 -8.52 -8.21 3.32
C GLY A 22 -9.22 -9.51 2.94
N ASP A 23 -10.29 -9.83 3.66
CA ASP A 23 -11.11 -11.06 3.51
C ASP A 23 -12.26 -10.92 2.51
N THR A 24 -12.45 -9.76 1.91
CA THR A 24 -13.67 -9.44 1.17
C THR A 24 -13.39 -9.10 -0.28
N LEU A 25 -14.14 -9.72 -1.20
CA LEU A 25 -14.15 -9.40 -2.63
C LEU A 25 -15.46 -8.68 -2.97
N LEU A 26 -15.37 -7.44 -3.43
CA LEU A 26 -16.51 -6.61 -3.77
C LEU A 26 -16.32 -5.90 -5.11
N PRO A 27 -17.38 -5.69 -5.89
CA PRO A 27 -17.32 -4.78 -7.03
C PRO A 27 -17.09 -3.35 -6.55
N PHE A 28 -16.46 -2.56 -7.39
CA PHE A 28 -16.40 -1.11 -7.24
C PHE A 28 -16.71 -0.44 -8.58
N THR A 29 -17.35 0.71 -8.51
CA THR A 29 -17.81 1.46 -9.68
C THR A 29 -17.01 2.75 -9.84
N GLU A 30 -17.09 3.32 -11.04
CA GLU A 30 -16.49 4.61 -11.30
C GLU A 30 -17.01 5.67 -10.31
N GLY A 31 -16.08 6.46 -9.79
CA GLY A 31 -16.39 7.44 -8.75
C GLY A 31 -16.26 6.93 -7.33
N ASN A 32 -16.19 5.62 -7.09
CA ASN A 32 -15.86 5.11 -5.77
C ASN A 32 -14.40 5.43 -5.42
N VAL A 33 -14.19 5.81 -4.18
CA VAL A 33 -12.86 5.98 -3.57
C VAL A 33 -12.77 5.05 -2.38
N THR A 34 -11.67 4.31 -2.30
CA THR A 34 -11.42 3.35 -1.23
C THR A 34 -10.13 3.73 -0.50
N LEU A 35 -10.17 3.74 0.82
CA LEU A 35 -8.99 3.85 1.68
C LEU A 35 -8.62 2.46 2.18
N ILE A 36 -7.42 2.03 1.89
CA ILE A 36 -6.85 0.77 2.36
C ILE A 36 -5.85 1.08 3.47
N PRO A 37 -6.03 0.55 4.67
CA PRO A 37 -5.10 0.75 5.77
C PRO A 37 -3.79 0.00 5.57
N PRO A 38 -2.72 0.38 6.29
CA PRO A 38 -1.46 -0.34 6.27
C PRO A 38 -1.62 -1.82 6.58
N SER A 39 -0.77 -2.64 6.00
CA SER A 39 -0.71 -4.10 6.20
C SER A 39 -1.94 -4.89 5.74
N MET A 40 -2.90 -4.27 5.10
CA MET A 40 -4.03 -4.98 4.53
C MET A 40 -3.67 -5.53 3.14
N HIS A 41 -3.85 -6.84 2.96
CA HIS A 41 -3.72 -7.46 1.66
C HIS A 41 -4.83 -6.95 0.73
N HIS A 42 -4.47 -6.48 -0.46
CA HIS A 42 -5.42 -5.95 -1.42
C HIS A 42 -5.00 -6.26 -2.86
N HIS A 43 -6.01 -6.39 -3.72
CA HIS A 43 -5.83 -6.60 -5.15
C HIS A 43 -6.96 -5.92 -5.91
N TRP A 44 -6.62 -5.32 -7.04
CA TRP A 44 -7.57 -4.64 -7.92
C TRP A 44 -7.62 -5.37 -9.26
N ASN A 45 -8.82 -5.75 -9.66
CA ASN A 45 -9.08 -6.29 -10.98
C ASN A 45 -10.01 -5.33 -11.71
N TYR A 46 -9.43 -4.51 -12.56
CA TYR A 46 -10.18 -3.52 -13.33
C TYR A 46 -10.98 -4.17 -14.43
N SER A 47 -12.20 -3.68 -14.65
CA SER A 47 -13.06 -4.15 -15.73
C SER A 47 -12.44 -3.83 -17.10
N PRO A 48 -12.46 -4.76 -18.06
CA PRO A 48 -12.06 -4.46 -19.44
C PRO A 48 -12.81 -3.26 -20.06
N SER A 49 -14.06 -3.04 -19.63
CA SER A 49 -14.87 -1.87 -20.05
C SER A 49 -14.36 -0.54 -19.46
N SER A 50 -13.38 -0.57 -18.57
CA SER A 50 -12.71 0.63 -18.05
C SER A 50 -11.44 0.97 -18.82
N ALA A 51 -11.05 0.13 -19.80
CA ALA A 51 -9.89 0.37 -20.64
C ALA A 51 -10.22 1.40 -21.73
N ASP A 52 -9.24 2.22 -22.06
CA ASP A 52 -9.30 3.09 -23.25
C ASP A 52 -9.17 2.29 -24.55
N GLU A 53 -9.20 2.98 -25.68
CA GLU A 53 -9.07 2.37 -27.02
C GLU A 53 -7.75 1.60 -27.21
N LYS A 54 -6.73 1.87 -26.39
CA LYS A 54 -5.42 1.20 -26.39
C LYS A 54 -5.33 0.06 -25.36
N GLY A 55 -6.43 -0.23 -24.66
CA GLY A 55 -6.48 -1.27 -23.61
C GLY A 55 -5.89 -0.83 -22.27
N HIS A 56 -5.59 0.45 -22.05
CA HIS A 56 -5.08 0.97 -20.79
C HIS A 56 -6.21 1.32 -19.83
N VAL A 57 -6.04 0.95 -18.58
CA VAL A 57 -6.95 1.33 -17.49
C VAL A 57 -6.34 2.50 -16.72
N HIS A 58 -7.09 3.59 -16.63
CA HIS A 58 -6.69 4.77 -15.88
C HIS A 58 -7.24 4.73 -14.46
N TYR A 59 -6.36 4.83 -13.51
CA TYR A 59 -6.70 4.96 -12.08
C TYR A 59 -5.82 6.02 -11.41
N ARG A 60 -6.29 6.57 -10.30
CA ARG A 60 -5.50 7.47 -9.46
C ARG A 60 -5.30 6.85 -8.10
N MET A 61 -4.07 6.91 -7.63
CA MET A 61 -3.69 6.39 -6.32
C MET A 61 -2.75 7.37 -5.62
N VAL A 62 -2.97 7.54 -4.34
CA VAL A 62 -2.04 8.22 -3.44
C VAL A 62 -1.69 7.25 -2.32
N ALA A 63 -0.39 7.11 -2.06
CA ALA A 63 0.11 6.27 -0.98
C ALA A 63 0.95 7.10 0.00
N PHE A 64 0.68 6.97 1.29
CA PHE A 64 1.40 7.67 2.33
C PHE A 64 1.55 6.83 3.60
N LYS A 65 2.61 7.07 4.34
CA LYS A 65 2.90 6.36 5.58
C LYS A 65 2.00 6.85 6.72
N HIS A 66 1.70 5.95 7.66
CA HIS A 66 1.07 6.32 8.92
C HIS A 66 1.90 7.40 9.67
N SER A 67 3.21 7.22 9.73
CA SER A 67 4.12 8.20 10.32
C SER A 67 4.08 9.56 9.65
N PHE A 68 3.81 9.64 8.35
CA PHE A 68 3.65 10.92 7.65
C PHE A 68 2.49 11.74 8.26
N VAL A 69 1.35 11.11 8.49
CA VAL A 69 0.19 11.79 9.09
C VAL A 69 0.50 12.26 10.51
N LEU A 70 1.13 11.41 11.33
CA LEU A 70 1.52 11.76 12.70
C LEU A 70 2.51 12.93 12.71
N ASN A 71 3.54 12.89 11.88
CA ASN A 71 4.53 13.97 11.77
C ASN A 71 3.90 15.29 11.30
N CYS A 72 2.94 15.22 10.36
CA CYS A 72 2.19 16.39 9.95
C CYS A 72 1.37 17.00 11.11
N MET A 73 0.73 16.16 11.92
CA MET A 73 -0.02 16.63 13.11
C MET A 73 0.90 17.20 14.19
N GLU A 74 2.10 16.68 14.32
CA GLU A 74 3.09 17.19 15.27
C GLU A 74 3.62 18.56 14.82
N THR A 75 3.94 18.67 13.53
CA THR A 75 4.58 19.87 12.95
C THR A 75 3.61 21.02 12.71
N PHE A 76 2.36 20.73 12.29
CA PHE A 76 1.38 21.72 11.86
C PHE A 76 0.16 21.74 12.80
N PRO A 77 0.05 22.75 13.70
CA PRO A 77 -1.09 22.88 14.61
C PRO A 77 -2.46 22.92 13.90
N GLU A 78 -2.51 23.50 12.68
CA GLU A 78 -3.70 23.58 11.86
C GLU A 78 -4.21 22.19 11.45
N LEU A 79 -3.32 21.29 11.08
CA LEU A 79 -3.67 19.90 10.77
C LEU A 79 -4.03 19.13 12.04
N ARG A 80 -3.30 19.30 13.12
CA ARG A 80 -3.61 18.70 14.42
C ARG A 80 -5.02 19.02 14.85
N ASN A 81 -5.42 20.29 14.78
CA ASN A 81 -6.76 20.74 15.17
C ASN A 81 -7.85 20.13 14.27
N ARG A 82 -7.60 20.05 12.96
CA ARG A 82 -8.55 19.45 12.01
C ARG A 82 -8.68 17.95 12.13
N LEU A 83 -7.63 17.27 12.56
CA LEU A 83 -7.57 15.82 12.74
C LEU A 83 -7.79 15.42 14.21
N ALA A 84 -8.14 16.37 15.09
CA ALA A 84 -8.41 16.08 16.49
C ALA A 84 -9.56 15.08 16.63
N GLY A 85 -9.34 14.03 17.41
CA GLY A 85 -10.35 12.97 17.61
C GLY A 85 -10.47 11.94 16.49
N MET A 86 -9.69 12.07 15.41
CA MET A 86 -9.68 11.02 14.38
C MET A 86 -9.14 9.69 14.91
N THR A 87 -9.62 8.60 14.33
CA THR A 87 -9.05 7.26 14.53
C THR A 87 -8.52 6.74 13.21
N PHE A 88 -7.35 6.12 13.24
CA PHE A 88 -6.84 5.45 12.04
C PHE A 88 -7.64 4.18 11.79
N PRO A 89 -8.24 4.01 10.59
CA PRO A 89 -8.99 2.81 10.29
C PRO A 89 -8.06 1.60 10.23
N THR A 90 -8.51 0.50 10.80
CA THR A 90 -7.87 -0.82 10.70
C THR A 90 -8.53 -1.70 9.63
N GLU A 91 -9.70 -1.29 9.16
CA GLU A 91 -10.47 -1.94 8.11
C GLU A 91 -10.47 -1.08 6.84
N ALA A 92 -10.57 -1.71 5.67
CA ALA A 92 -10.75 -0.98 4.42
C ALA A 92 -12.11 -0.30 4.40
N LEU A 93 -12.18 0.89 3.89
CA LEU A 93 -13.43 1.63 3.77
C LEU A 93 -13.61 2.26 2.39
N THR A 94 -14.86 2.34 1.95
CA THR A 94 -15.27 3.09 0.76
C THR A 94 -16.04 4.31 1.20
N PHE A 95 -15.64 5.45 0.67
CA PHE A 95 -16.30 6.72 0.94
C PHE A 95 -17.64 6.82 0.22
N GLY A 96 -18.61 7.47 0.83
CA GLY A 96 -19.85 7.83 0.21
C GLY A 96 -19.70 8.88 -0.89
N THR A 97 -20.79 9.25 -1.52
CA THR A 97 -20.77 10.13 -2.70
C THR A 97 -20.17 11.52 -2.42
N ALA A 98 -20.46 12.08 -1.25
CA ALA A 98 -19.99 13.42 -0.90
C ALA A 98 -18.47 13.45 -0.72
N SER A 99 -17.93 12.58 0.14
CA SER A 99 -16.49 12.51 0.39
C SER A 99 -15.73 12.00 -0.83
N SER A 100 -16.26 11.02 -1.57
CA SER A 100 -15.64 10.54 -2.82
C SER A 100 -15.48 11.67 -3.84
N ARG A 101 -16.46 12.56 -3.97
CA ARG A 101 -16.36 13.71 -4.88
C ARG A 101 -15.23 14.66 -4.48
N LEU A 102 -15.10 14.98 -3.19
CA LEU A 102 -14.03 15.85 -2.70
C LEU A 102 -12.65 15.22 -2.88
N ILE A 103 -12.52 13.93 -2.55
CA ILE A 103 -11.25 13.22 -2.69
C ILE A 103 -10.85 13.14 -4.16
N ARG A 104 -11.78 12.78 -5.05
CA ARG A 104 -11.53 12.74 -6.51
C ARG A 104 -11.10 14.08 -7.05
N HIS A 105 -11.72 15.16 -6.62
CA HIS A 105 -11.33 16.53 -7.01
C HIS A 105 -9.88 16.80 -6.63
N ALA A 106 -9.50 16.52 -5.38
CA ALA A 106 -8.11 16.67 -4.92
C ALA A 106 -7.13 15.82 -5.72
N LEU A 107 -7.45 14.52 -5.94
CA LEU A 107 -6.60 13.62 -6.73
C LEU A 107 -6.44 14.09 -8.19
N THR A 108 -7.50 14.57 -8.82
CA THR A 108 -7.45 15.08 -10.19
C THR A 108 -6.60 16.35 -10.28
N LYS A 109 -6.73 17.22 -9.28
CA LYS A 109 -5.96 18.47 -9.22
C LYS A 109 -4.45 18.20 -9.10
N MET A 110 -4.04 17.13 -8.43
CA MET A 110 -2.64 16.74 -8.31
C MET A 110 -1.97 16.41 -9.66
N ASP A 111 -2.72 16.02 -10.68
CA ASP A 111 -2.15 15.64 -11.99
C ASP A 111 -1.39 16.81 -12.66
N GLY A 112 -1.84 18.05 -12.47
CA GLY A 112 -1.24 19.24 -13.09
C GLY A 112 -0.30 20.03 -12.18
N LEU A 113 -0.05 19.57 -10.95
CA LEU A 113 0.76 20.29 -9.96
C LEU A 113 2.20 19.78 -9.91
N ASP A 114 3.12 20.68 -9.56
CA ASP A 114 4.47 20.35 -9.17
C ASP A 114 4.52 19.59 -7.82
N GLU A 115 5.69 19.22 -7.37
CA GLU A 115 5.88 18.44 -6.14
C GLU A 115 5.36 19.18 -4.90
N LEU A 116 5.61 20.48 -4.80
CA LEU A 116 5.14 21.31 -3.68
C LEU A 116 3.61 21.47 -3.71
N GLY A 117 3.05 21.69 -4.88
CA GLY A 117 1.60 21.77 -5.08
C GLY A 117 0.90 20.47 -4.69
N ARG A 118 1.47 19.31 -5.06
CA ARG A 118 0.97 17.99 -4.65
C ARG A 118 1.02 17.80 -3.13
N LEU A 119 2.09 18.24 -2.47
CA LEU A 119 2.18 18.21 -1.02
C LEU A 119 1.10 19.09 -0.35
N CYS A 120 0.84 20.29 -0.87
CA CYS A 120 -0.23 21.14 -0.40
C CYS A 120 -1.61 20.48 -0.55
N GLU A 121 -1.88 19.83 -1.68
CA GLU A 121 -3.13 19.09 -1.86
C GLU A 121 -3.21 17.85 -0.93
N MET A 122 -2.09 17.21 -0.59
CA MET A 122 -2.08 16.18 0.45
C MET A 122 -2.55 16.72 1.80
N PHE A 123 -2.09 17.89 2.24
CA PHE A 123 -2.55 18.51 3.49
C PHE A 123 -4.04 18.82 3.48
N ARG A 124 -4.64 19.14 2.32
CA ARG A 124 -6.09 19.30 2.17
C ARG A 124 -6.83 17.97 2.16
N LEU A 125 -6.21 16.94 1.60
CA LEU A 125 -6.79 15.61 1.48
C LEU A 125 -6.89 14.88 2.83
N LEU A 126 -5.86 14.99 3.69
CA LEU A 126 -5.81 14.27 4.97
C LEU A 126 -7.06 14.50 5.86
N PRO A 127 -7.53 15.73 6.10
CA PRO A 127 -8.76 15.92 6.87
C PRO A 127 -9.96 15.23 6.23
N ILE A 128 -10.12 15.28 4.92
CA ILE A 128 -11.25 14.63 4.22
C ILE A 128 -11.20 13.12 4.44
N LEU A 129 -10.02 12.49 4.33
CA LEU A 129 -9.86 11.06 4.50
C LEU A 129 -10.18 10.58 5.92
N PHE A 130 -9.80 11.35 6.93
CA PHE A 130 -9.86 10.90 8.31
C PHE A 130 -11.01 11.49 9.14
N THR A 131 -11.76 12.46 8.62
CA THR A 131 -12.93 13.04 9.30
C THR A 131 -14.24 12.82 8.54
N ALA A 132 -14.21 12.17 7.38
CA ALA A 132 -15.42 11.80 6.67
C ALA A 132 -16.33 10.93 7.54
N SER A 133 -17.62 11.17 7.47
CA SER A 133 -18.66 10.38 8.16
C SER A 133 -19.47 9.51 7.20
N ASP A 134 -19.41 9.79 5.89
CA ASP A 134 -20.08 9.03 4.84
C ASP A 134 -19.15 7.95 4.27
N TYR A 135 -19.02 6.85 4.98
CA TYR A 135 -18.26 5.68 4.51
C TYR A 135 -18.91 4.36 4.93
N THR A 136 -18.50 3.29 4.25
CA THR A 136 -18.82 1.90 4.60
C THR A 136 -17.53 1.09 4.70
N PHE A 137 -17.44 0.21 5.68
CA PHE A 137 -16.36 -0.77 5.76
C PHE A 137 -16.55 -1.84 4.68
N VAL A 138 -15.47 -2.18 3.99
CA VAL A 138 -15.50 -3.08 2.82
C VAL A 138 -14.51 -4.22 2.89
N GLY A 139 -13.85 -4.41 4.01
CA GLY A 139 -12.96 -5.54 4.23
C GLY A 139 -12.22 -5.43 5.56
N LYS A 140 -12.03 -6.59 6.19
CA LYS A 140 -11.25 -6.73 7.42
C LYS A 140 -9.88 -7.29 7.13
N PRO A 141 -8.85 -6.96 7.92
CA PRO A 141 -7.57 -7.62 7.80
C PRO A 141 -7.75 -9.12 7.93
N MET A 142 -7.32 -9.87 6.93
CA MET A 142 -7.25 -11.33 7.08
C MET A 142 -6.34 -11.65 8.27
N ARG A 143 -6.72 -12.63 9.09
CA ARG A 143 -5.79 -13.25 10.01
C ARG A 143 -4.72 -13.95 9.16
N ILE A 144 -3.67 -13.21 8.85
CA ILE A 144 -2.54 -13.74 8.11
C ILE A 144 -1.91 -14.80 9.00
N GLU A 145 -1.89 -16.03 8.54
CA GLU A 145 -1.15 -17.11 9.22
C GLU A 145 0.25 -16.62 9.55
N ARG A 146 0.75 -17.06 10.70
CA ARG A 146 2.07 -16.65 11.22
C ARG A 146 3.17 -16.77 10.16
N ASP A 147 3.08 -17.78 9.30
CA ASP A 147 4.04 -18.06 8.23
C ASP A 147 3.95 -17.06 7.08
N VAL A 148 2.76 -16.65 6.68
CA VAL A 148 2.57 -15.60 5.66
C VAL A 148 3.13 -14.27 6.15
N ARG A 149 2.86 -13.91 7.42
CA ARG A 149 3.40 -12.69 8.03
C ARG A 149 4.94 -12.71 8.06
N ARG A 150 5.54 -13.82 8.47
CA ARG A 150 6.99 -13.99 8.46
C ARG A 150 7.58 -13.84 7.06
N MET A 151 6.98 -14.52 6.07
CA MET A 151 7.45 -14.45 4.69
C MET A 151 7.39 -13.03 4.14
N GLN A 152 6.35 -12.30 4.47
CA GLN A 152 6.24 -10.89 4.10
C GLN A 152 7.33 -10.04 4.79
N GLN A 153 7.68 -10.29 6.07
CA GLN A 153 8.78 -9.61 6.76
C GLN A 153 10.12 -9.86 6.07
N ILE A 154 10.36 -11.10 5.67
CA ILE A 154 11.56 -11.47 4.92
C ILE A 154 11.64 -10.71 3.59
N CYS A 155 10.57 -10.71 2.82
CA CYS A 155 10.53 -9.99 1.54
C CYS A 155 10.74 -8.48 1.73
N ALA A 156 10.08 -7.87 2.72
CA ALA A 156 10.23 -6.44 3.02
C ALA A 156 11.67 -6.10 3.45
N TYR A 157 12.31 -6.97 4.24
CA TYR A 157 13.71 -6.80 4.63
C TYR A 157 14.64 -6.83 3.42
N VAL A 158 14.47 -7.82 2.52
CA VAL A 158 15.25 -7.90 1.28
C VAL A 158 15.08 -6.64 0.43
N MET A 159 13.85 -6.16 0.26
CA MET A 159 13.56 -4.94 -0.51
C MET A 159 14.20 -3.70 0.09
N ALA A 160 14.31 -3.61 1.40
CA ALA A 160 14.94 -2.49 2.07
C ALA A 160 16.49 -2.52 2.01
N HIS A 161 17.07 -3.73 1.93
CA HIS A 161 18.51 -3.93 2.12
C HIS A 161 19.24 -4.57 0.92
N TYR A 162 18.57 -4.86 -0.21
CA TYR A 162 19.15 -5.63 -1.32
C TYR A 162 20.40 -5.01 -1.94
N ILE A 163 20.61 -3.70 -1.81
CA ILE A 163 21.77 -2.98 -2.34
C ILE A 163 23.05 -3.35 -1.55
N HIS A 164 22.91 -3.68 -0.28
CA HIS A 164 24.02 -4.02 0.63
C HIS A 164 24.09 -5.54 0.87
N PRO A 165 25.24 -6.06 1.38
CA PRO A 165 25.32 -7.43 1.84
C PRO A 165 24.27 -7.71 2.91
N ILE A 166 23.48 -8.77 2.73
CA ILE A 166 22.48 -9.21 3.70
C ILE A 166 23.02 -10.44 4.43
N SER A 167 23.18 -10.32 5.75
CA SER A 167 23.57 -11.43 6.62
C SER A 167 22.36 -12.34 6.92
N LEU A 168 22.61 -13.67 6.90
CA LEU A 168 21.59 -14.64 7.31
C LEU A 168 21.26 -14.53 8.81
N ASP A 169 22.20 -14.10 9.61
CA ASP A 169 22.01 -13.94 11.05
C ASP A 169 21.14 -12.71 11.36
N ASP A 170 21.35 -11.60 10.63
CA ASP A 170 20.57 -10.39 10.80
C ASP A 170 19.10 -10.63 10.45
N ILE A 171 18.82 -11.22 9.29
CA ILE A 171 17.44 -11.51 8.91
C ILE A 171 16.78 -12.56 9.81
N ALA A 172 17.52 -13.57 10.26
CA ALA A 172 16.99 -14.56 11.18
C ALA A 172 16.60 -13.93 12.51
N THR A 173 17.44 -13.04 13.04
CA THR A 173 17.17 -12.27 14.26
C THR A 173 15.95 -11.36 14.09
N GLU A 174 15.85 -10.64 12.97
CA GLU A 174 14.72 -9.74 12.65
C GLU A 174 13.36 -10.45 12.71
N ILE A 175 13.32 -11.71 12.28
CA ILE A 175 12.07 -12.49 12.28
C ILE A 175 11.91 -13.42 13.50
N GLY A 176 12.80 -13.29 14.51
CA GLY A 176 12.77 -14.07 15.76
C GLY A 176 13.06 -15.56 15.54
N MET A 177 14.02 -15.90 14.68
CA MET A 177 14.49 -17.27 14.41
C MET A 177 16.00 -17.36 14.57
N ASN A 178 16.51 -18.58 14.86
CA ASN A 178 17.92 -18.86 14.67
C ASN A 178 18.19 -19.14 13.18
N ARG A 179 19.45 -19.01 12.76
CA ARG A 179 19.90 -19.16 11.37
C ARG A 179 19.48 -20.48 10.73
N SER A 180 19.63 -21.60 11.43
CA SER A 180 19.30 -22.93 10.91
C SER A 180 17.79 -23.08 10.67
N ALA A 181 16.98 -22.67 11.65
CA ALA A 181 15.52 -22.67 11.53
C ALA A 181 15.04 -21.75 10.39
N PHE A 182 15.66 -20.58 10.25
CA PHE A 182 15.37 -19.66 9.16
C PHE A 182 15.66 -20.27 7.79
N CYS A 183 16.83 -20.85 7.58
CA CYS A 183 17.20 -21.47 6.30
C CYS A 183 16.23 -22.60 5.91
N SER A 184 15.89 -23.46 6.87
CA SER A 184 14.94 -24.56 6.66
C SER A 184 13.52 -24.04 6.38
N TYR A 185 13.07 -23.05 7.15
CA TYR A 185 11.80 -22.37 6.98
C TYR A 185 11.68 -21.74 5.59
N PHE A 186 12.69 -20.95 5.21
CA PHE A 186 12.67 -20.21 3.94
C PHE A 186 12.67 -21.16 2.74
N LYS A 187 13.56 -22.19 2.77
CA LYS A 187 13.65 -23.19 1.68
C LYS A 187 12.34 -23.95 1.51
N ARG A 188 11.66 -24.32 2.61
CA ARG A 188 10.36 -25.00 2.58
C ARG A 188 9.26 -24.15 1.92
N HIS A 189 9.23 -22.83 2.20
CA HIS A 189 8.17 -21.95 1.73
C HIS A 189 8.43 -21.34 0.34
N LYS A 190 9.69 -21.17 -0.05
CA LYS A 190 10.07 -20.57 -1.35
C LYS A 190 10.63 -21.54 -2.37
N GLY A 191 10.91 -22.80 -1.99
CA GLY A 191 11.51 -23.80 -2.87
C GLY A 191 12.96 -23.52 -3.25
N MET A 192 13.58 -22.46 -2.71
CA MET A 192 14.97 -22.05 -2.99
C MET A 192 15.64 -21.54 -1.73
N THR A 193 16.97 -21.44 -1.73
CA THR A 193 17.71 -20.85 -0.61
C THR A 193 17.51 -19.34 -0.55
N PHE A 194 17.70 -18.76 0.63
CA PHE A 194 17.60 -17.31 0.80
C PHE A 194 18.63 -16.54 -0.05
N SER A 195 19.85 -17.05 -0.17
CA SER A 195 20.88 -16.45 -1.02
C SER A 195 20.47 -16.44 -2.50
N GLN A 196 19.91 -17.55 -2.99
CA GLN A 196 19.37 -17.61 -4.36
C GLN A 196 18.25 -16.61 -4.57
N PHE A 197 17.36 -16.46 -3.59
CA PHE A 197 16.27 -15.50 -3.65
C PHE A 197 16.78 -14.04 -3.72
N VAL A 198 17.74 -13.67 -2.86
CA VAL A 198 18.35 -12.32 -2.88
C VAL A 198 19.07 -12.06 -4.21
N THR A 199 19.82 -13.03 -4.71
CA THR A 199 20.51 -12.89 -6.01
C THR A 199 19.52 -12.69 -7.14
N ARG A 200 18.46 -13.50 -7.19
CA ARG A 200 17.39 -13.35 -8.19
C ARG A 200 16.73 -11.97 -8.10
N TYR A 201 16.38 -11.54 -6.91
CA TYR A 201 15.78 -10.21 -6.69
C TYR A 201 16.67 -9.08 -7.20
N ARG A 202 18.00 -9.16 -6.96
CA ARG A 202 18.98 -8.19 -7.46
C ARG A 202 19.05 -8.18 -8.98
N LEU A 203 19.08 -9.36 -9.60
CA LEU A 203 19.10 -9.48 -11.07
C LEU A 203 17.82 -8.93 -11.69
N ASP A 204 16.66 -9.32 -11.18
CA ASP A 204 15.37 -8.83 -11.68
C ASP A 204 15.28 -7.30 -11.56
N THR A 205 15.77 -6.74 -10.46
CA THR A 205 15.80 -5.27 -10.26
C THR A 205 16.77 -4.59 -11.23
N ALA A 206 17.96 -5.16 -11.45
CA ALA A 206 18.94 -4.61 -12.40
C ALA A 206 18.40 -4.66 -13.84
N CYS A 207 17.78 -5.77 -14.25
CA CYS A 207 17.14 -5.87 -15.55
C CYS A 207 16.04 -4.84 -15.75
N ASN A 208 15.18 -4.63 -14.74
CA ASN A 208 14.12 -3.61 -14.81
C ASN A 208 14.69 -2.19 -14.95
N LEU A 209 15.79 -1.88 -14.25
CA LEU A 209 16.44 -0.57 -14.36
C LEU A 209 17.06 -0.36 -15.74
N LEU A 210 17.66 -1.40 -16.33
CA LEU A 210 18.25 -1.32 -17.67
C LEU A 210 17.20 -1.22 -18.79
N CYS A 211 16.00 -1.76 -18.59
CA CYS A 211 14.90 -1.62 -19.55
C CYS A 211 14.23 -0.22 -19.53
N LEU A 212 14.56 0.61 -18.55
CA LEU A 212 14.04 1.98 -18.43
C LEU A 212 15.02 3.05 -18.95
N LEU A 213 16.21 2.64 -19.39
CA LEU A 213 17.22 3.47 -20.06
C LEU A 213 17.13 3.31 -21.58
#